data_a76f0cccc572aaec22eaeba3ad50a7b8
#
_entry.id   a76f0cccc572aaec22eaeba3ad50a7b8
#
_cell.length_a   1.000
_cell.length_b   1.000
_cell.length_c   1.000
_cell.angle_alpha   90.00
_cell.angle_beta   90.00
_cell.angle_gamma   90.00
#
_symmetry.space_group_name_H-M   'P 1'
#
loop_
_entity.id
_entity.type
_entity.pdbx_description
1 polymer ?
#
loop_
_entity_poly.entity_id
_entity_poly.type
_entity_poly.pdbx_seq_one_letter_code
_entity_poly.pdbx_strand_id
1 'polypeptide(L)'
;MGRRVEVTISIDDLHPEKGWGCEGDESVEYLQKPNDEFGCKFTLFVPSFYHKKYPLSEHKEWVDFWLDKDWVELASHGYYHMCEDSDRFGECEFFEINSVDKAEKTVELCLEEWDKVGHKPVGWRNPGWLINPLIKDSVDDKFDYVALHTEHNRGLNWSSKMLFGHDGINETDSINIWNDNTFMFQSHIAGDWNDNCWTKENYLNFRNVIEYLLSEYDISFKTLKEL
;
A
#
# COMPACT_ATOMS: atom_id res chain seq x y z
N MET A 1 -23.06 -4.95 -22.53
CA MET A 1 -21.83 -5.30 -21.84
C MET A 1 -21.19 -3.98 -21.42
N GLY A 2 -20.92 -3.80 -20.13
CA GLY A 2 -20.25 -2.62 -19.63
C GLY A 2 -18.83 -2.51 -20.21
N ARG A 3 -18.26 -1.33 -20.19
CA ARG A 3 -16.85 -1.11 -20.55
C ARG A 3 -15.97 -1.89 -19.59
N ARG A 4 -14.98 -2.63 -20.10
CA ARG A 4 -14.02 -3.35 -19.26
C ARG A 4 -13.04 -2.38 -18.61
N VAL A 5 -12.87 -2.51 -17.31
CA VAL A 5 -11.94 -1.71 -16.50
C VAL A 5 -11.16 -2.59 -15.53
N GLU A 6 -9.95 -2.17 -15.22
CA GLU A 6 -9.12 -2.78 -14.17
C GLU A 6 -9.27 -1.95 -12.91
N VAL A 7 -9.32 -2.62 -11.77
CA VAL A 7 -9.40 -1.96 -10.45
C VAL A 7 -8.25 -2.45 -9.60
N THR A 8 -7.46 -1.51 -9.07
CA THR A 8 -6.42 -1.80 -8.08
C THR A 8 -6.75 -1.13 -6.76
N ILE A 9 -6.46 -1.84 -5.68
CA ILE A 9 -6.68 -1.38 -4.31
C ILE A 9 -5.37 -1.54 -3.57
N SER A 10 -4.85 -0.45 -3.03
CA SER A 10 -3.64 -0.49 -2.22
C SER A 10 -3.87 0.03 -0.82
N ILE A 11 -3.23 -0.63 0.13
CA ILE A 11 -3.31 -0.30 1.56
C ILE A 11 -1.90 -0.07 2.06
N ASP A 12 -1.67 1.09 2.67
CA ASP A 12 -0.39 1.46 3.24
C ASP A 12 -0.31 1.07 4.73
N ASP A 13 0.91 0.99 5.24
CA ASP A 13 1.24 0.80 6.65
C ASP A 13 0.87 -0.56 7.24
N LEU A 14 0.70 -1.59 6.43
CA LEU A 14 0.50 -2.94 6.97
C LEU A 14 1.77 -3.39 7.72
N HIS A 15 1.62 -3.86 8.96
CA HIS A 15 2.74 -4.26 9.81
C HIS A 15 2.32 -5.30 10.87
N PRO A 16 3.27 -6.01 11.51
CA PRO A 16 2.95 -7.11 12.42
C PRO A 16 2.56 -6.69 13.84
N GLU A 17 2.43 -5.41 14.17
CA GLU A 17 1.94 -4.96 15.47
C GLU A 17 0.47 -5.34 15.66
N LYS A 18 0.14 -5.92 16.81
CA LYS A 18 -1.24 -6.31 17.12
C LYS A 18 -2.16 -5.09 17.25
N GLY A 19 -3.39 -5.24 16.76
CA GLY A 19 -4.39 -4.18 16.76
C GLY A 19 -4.33 -3.28 15.51
N TRP A 20 -3.35 -3.51 14.63
CA TRP A 20 -3.09 -2.63 13.49
C TRP A 20 -2.70 -3.40 12.21
N GLY A 21 -3.42 -4.47 11.90
CA GLY A 21 -3.19 -5.22 10.68
C GLY A 21 -2.47 -6.55 10.87
N CYS A 22 -2.47 -7.05 12.10
CA CYS A 22 -2.04 -8.41 12.39
C CYS A 22 -3.14 -9.42 12.09
N GLU A 23 -2.76 -10.69 11.93
CA GLU A 23 -3.68 -11.81 11.83
C GLU A 23 -4.68 -11.81 13.02
N GLY A 24 -5.96 -11.94 12.69
CA GLY A 24 -7.05 -11.94 13.67
C GLY A 24 -7.55 -10.56 14.08
N ASP A 25 -6.98 -9.51 13.57
CA ASP A 25 -7.48 -8.16 13.75
C ASP A 25 -8.70 -7.85 12.88
N GLU A 26 -9.51 -6.90 13.32
CA GLU A 26 -10.69 -6.46 12.58
C GLU A 26 -10.35 -5.99 11.16
N SER A 27 -9.19 -5.34 10.99
CA SER A 27 -8.72 -4.87 9.69
C SER A 27 -8.49 -6.01 8.70
N VAL A 28 -7.95 -7.14 9.17
CA VAL A 28 -7.76 -8.35 8.34
C VAL A 28 -9.10 -8.88 7.84
N GLU A 29 -10.12 -8.92 8.72
CA GLU A 29 -11.46 -9.35 8.35
C GLU A 29 -12.05 -8.47 7.24
N TYR A 30 -11.85 -7.15 7.33
CA TYR A 30 -12.36 -6.21 6.32
C TYR A 30 -11.57 -6.21 5.01
N LEU A 31 -10.37 -6.75 4.97
CA LEU A 31 -9.67 -7.05 3.71
C LEU A 31 -10.16 -8.37 3.10
N GLN A 32 -10.41 -9.39 3.94
CA GLN A 32 -10.91 -10.68 3.46
C GLN A 32 -12.32 -10.59 2.87
N LYS A 33 -13.24 -9.88 3.51
CA LYS A 33 -14.64 -9.75 3.06
C LYS A 33 -14.81 -9.26 1.62
N PRO A 34 -14.15 -8.17 1.16
CA PRO A 34 -14.28 -7.75 -0.23
C PRO A 34 -13.67 -8.75 -1.22
N ASN A 35 -12.67 -9.51 -0.81
CA ASN A 35 -12.19 -10.62 -1.64
C ASN A 35 -13.25 -11.71 -1.76
N ASP A 36 -13.83 -12.15 -0.64
CA ASP A 36 -14.84 -13.20 -0.61
C ASP A 36 -16.12 -12.81 -1.37
N GLU A 37 -16.54 -11.53 -1.27
CA GLU A 37 -17.78 -11.05 -1.88
C GLU A 37 -17.62 -10.68 -3.36
N PHE A 38 -16.49 -10.10 -3.76
CA PHE A 38 -16.32 -9.47 -5.07
C PHE A 38 -15.08 -9.95 -5.83
N GLY A 39 -14.21 -10.73 -5.21
CA GLY A 39 -12.92 -11.11 -5.78
C GLY A 39 -11.90 -9.97 -5.80
N CYS A 40 -12.02 -8.99 -4.89
CA CYS A 40 -11.07 -7.89 -4.77
C CYS A 40 -9.67 -8.40 -4.49
N LYS A 41 -8.68 -7.76 -5.12
CA LYS A 41 -7.26 -7.98 -4.87
C LYS A 41 -6.62 -6.74 -4.27
N PHE A 42 -5.59 -6.94 -3.44
CA PHE A 42 -4.94 -5.87 -2.71
C PHE A 42 -3.43 -5.89 -2.90
N THR A 43 -2.84 -4.71 -3.05
CA THR A 43 -1.40 -4.50 -2.85
C THR A 43 -1.21 -3.86 -1.49
N LEU A 44 -0.53 -4.56 -0.59
CA LEU A 44 -0.29 -4.14 0.79
C LEU A 44 1.15 -3.64 0.91
N PHE A 45 1.32 -2.36 1.21
CA PHE A 45 2.61 -1.72 1.37
C PHE A 45 3.08 -1.84 2.82
N VAL A 46 4.22 -2.50 3.01
CA VAL A 46 4.72 -2.95 4.31
C VAL A 46 6.07 -2.31 4.61
N PRO A 47 6.18 -1.51 5.69
CA PRO A 47 7.47 -1.10 6.23
C PRO A 47 8.26 -2.30 6.75
N SER A 48 9.52 -2.45 6.36
CA SER A 48 10.28 -3.67 6.66
C SER A 48 10.82 -3.75 8.08
N PHE A 49 10.85 -2.65 8.82
CA PHE A 49 11.20 -2.59 10.24
C PHE A 49 10.35 -1.53 10.97
N TYR A 50 9.06 -1.74 10.99
CA TYR A 50 8.09 -0.74 11.44
C TYR A 50 8.43 -0.16 12.81
N HIS A 51 8.55 1.18 12.87
CA HIS A 51 8.81 1.98 14.07
C HIS A 51 10.01 1.52 14.90
N LYS A 52 11.06 0.92 14.30
CA LYS A 52 12.24 0.38 14.97
C LYS A 52 11.92 -0.70 16.03
N LYS A 53 10.76 -1.37 15.90
CA LYS A 53 10.28 -2.37 16.87
C LYS A 53 9.89 -3.69 16.24
N TYR A 54 9.42 -3.67 15.00
CA TYR A 54 8.83 -4.83 14.35
C TYR A 54 9.58 -5.16 13.05
N PRO A 55 10.82 -5.72 13.11
CA PRO A 55 11.52 -6.15 11.90
C PRO A 55 10.83 -7.37 11.30
N LEU A 56 10.69 -7.42 9.99
CA LEU A 56 10.04 -8.56 9.31
C LEU A 56 10.75 -9.88 9.61
N SER A 57 12.07 -9.86 9.78
CA SER A 57 12.87 -11.04 10.10
C SER A 57 12.43 -11.77 11.39
N GLU A 58 11.80 -11.07 12.33
CA GLU A 58 11.23 -11.66 13.56
C GLU A 58 9.76 -12.07 13.40
N HIS A 59 9.15 -11.79 12.26
CA HIS A 59 7.72 -11.97 12.00
C HIS A 59 7.44 -12.79 10.72
N LYS A 60 8.28 -13.79 10.45
CA LYS A 60 8.15 -14.60 9.23
C LYS A 60 6.78 -15.26 9.08
N GLU A 61 6.21 -15.80 10.15
CA GLU A 61 4.89 -16.44 10.11
C GLU A 61 3.79 -15.47 9.70
N TRP A 62 3.89 -14.20 10.14
CA TRP A 62 2.98 -13.15 9.72
C TRP A 62 3.15 -12.80 8.23
N VAL A 63 4.38 -12.75 7.72
CA VAL A 63 4.65 -12.56 6.29
C VAL A 63 4.07 -13.73 5.48
N ASP A 64 4.34 -14.96 5.89
CA ASP A 64 3.83 -16.17 5.24
C ASP A 64 2.30 -16.20 5.21
N PHE A 65 1.63 -15.77 6.29
CA PHE A 65 0.16 -15.66 6.37
C PHE A 65 -0.42 -14.78 5.24
N TRP A 66 0.24 -13.67 4.93
CA TRP A 66 -0.21 -12.80 3.84
C TRP A 66 0.16 -13.35 2.47
N LEU A 67 1.36 -13.91 2.32
CA LEU A 67 1.84 -14.49 1.04
C LEU A 67 1.04 -15.72 0.61
N ASP A 68 0.42 -16.45 1.54
CA ASP A 68 -0.45 -17.59 1.24
C ASP A 68 -1.77 -17.19 0.57
N LYS A 69 -2.08 -15.90 0.51
CA LYS A 69 -3.30 -15.38 -0.12
C LYS A 69 -3.03 -14.99 -1.58
N ASP A 70 -3.68 -15.66 -2.51
CA ASP A 70 -3.53 -15.41 -3.96
C ASP A 70 -4.09 -14.06 -4.44
N TRP A 71 -4.86 -13.40 -3.57
CA TRP A 71 -5.44 -12.06 -3.79
C TRP A 71 -4.62 -10.93 -3.16
N VAL A 72 -3.45 -11.23 -2.57
CA VAL A 72 -2.56 -10.27 -1.94
C VAL A 72 -1.23 -10.18 -2.66
N GLU A 73 -0.74 -8.96 -2.83
CA GLU A 73 0.64 -8.64 -3.10
C GLU A 73 1.23 -7.91 -1.91
N LEU A 74 2.37 -8.36 -1.39
CA LEU A 74 3.17 -7.57 -0.45
C LEU A 74 4.20 -6.75 -1.21
N ALA A 75 4.20 -5.45 -0.99
CA ALA A 75 5.13 -4.48 -1.57
C ALA A 75 5.86 -3.70 -0.47
N SER A 76 6.98 -3.09 -0.79
CA SER A 76 7.81 -2.40 0.20
C SER A 76 7.33 -0.97 0.47
N HIS A 77 7.32 -0.55 1.75
CA HIS A 77 6.93 0.78 2.21
C HIS A 77 7.98 1.43 3.11
N GLY A 78 9.23 1.44 2.66
CA GLY A 78 10.34 1.97 3.45
C GLY A 78 10.83 1.01 4.51
N TYR A 79 11.72 1.52 5.37
CA TYR A 79 12.39 0.74 6.40
C TYR A 79 11.71 0.91 7.76
N TYR A 80 11.83 2.09 8.37
CA TYR A 80 11.26 2.37 9.69
C TYR A 80 9.86 2.97 9.67
N HIS A 81 9.47 3.63 8.59
CA HIS A 81 8.30 4.52 8.51
C HIS A 81 8.33 5.66 9.55
N MET A 82 9.50 6.09 9.96
CA MET A 82 9.74 7.19 10.89
C MET A 82 11.14 7.77 10.69
N CYS A 83 11.41 8.91 11.31
CA CYS A 83 12.74 9.51 11.26
C CYS A 83 13.78 8.61 11.93
N GLU A 84 14.94 8.44 11.31
CA GLU A 84 16.02 7.61 11.86
C GLU A 84 16.54 8.14 13.20
N ASP A 85 16.74 9.45 13.28
CA ASP A 85 17.39 10.13 14.41
C ASP A 85 16.40 10.70 15.44
N SER A 86 15.11 10.45 15.30
CA SER A 86 14.08 10.94 16.22
C SER A 86 12.98 9.91 16.42
N ASP A 87 12.26 10.03 17.54
CA ASP A 87 11.07 9.22 17.82
C ASP A 87 9.81 9.84 17.19
N ARG A 88 9.97 10.74 16.23
CA ARG A 88 8.85 11.30 15.48
C ARG A 88 8.26 10.25 14.56
N PHE A 89 6.98 10.02 14.69
CA PHE A 89 6.22 9.15 13.81
C PHE A 89 5.94 9.85 12.48
N GLY A 90 5.79 9.04 11.43
CA GLY A 90 5.28 9.47 10.15
C GLY A 90 6.31 9.53 9.04
N GLU A 91 6.13 10.43 8.15
CA GLU A 91 6.55 10.44 6.76
C GLU A 91 8.01 10.85 6.55
N CYS A 92 8.75 11.10 7.61
CA CYS A 92 10.05 11.78 7.49
C CYS A 92 11.24 10.85 7.20
N GLU A 93 11.07 9.55 7.15
CA GLU A 93 12.18 8.62 6.92
C GLU A 93 13.01 9.01 5.69
N PHE A 94 12.37 9.18 4.55
CA PHE A 94 13.06 9.57 3.31
C PHE A 94 13.10 11.08 3.08
N PHE A 95 12.38 11.85 3.86
CA PHE A 95 12.42 13.31 3.77
C PHE A 95 13.73 13.90 4.32
N GLU A 96 14.28 13.28 5.36
CA GLU A 96 15.53 13.72 6.02
C GLU A 96 16.79 13.14 5.35
N ILE A 97 16.66 12.28 4.35
CA ILE A 97 17.82 11.76 3.62
C ILE A 97 18.48 12.88 2.81
N ASN A 98 19.76 13.10 3.07
CA ASN A 98 20.55 14.20 2.50
C ASN A 98 21.74 13.73 1.66
N SER A 99 21.88 12.44 1.40
CA SER A 99 22.91 11.87 0.55
C SER A 99 22.41 10.61 -0.18
N VAL A 100 22.99 10.36 -1.35
CA VAL A 100 22.73 9.14 -2.14
C VAL A 100 23.13 7.90 -1.34
N ASP A 101 24.32 7.90 -0.73
CA ASP A 101 24.82 6.75 0.06
C ASP A 101 23.84 6.37 1.19
N LYS A 102 23.25 7.36 1.86
CA LYS A 102 22.26 7.11 2.92
C LYS A 102 20.96 6.55 2.32
N ALA A 103 20.52 7.07 1.17
CA ALA A 103 19.35 6.57 0.47
C ALA A 103 19.53 5.11 0.06
N GLU A 104 20.63 4.80 -0.61
CA GLU A 104 20.98 3.43 -1.05
C GLU A 104 21.02 2.48 0.12
N LYS A 105 21.74 2.84 1.18
CA LYS A 105 21.85 2.03 2.40
C LYS A 105 20.48 1.75 3.05
N THR A 106 19.60 2.74 3.11
CA THR A 106 18.26 2.56 3.70
C THR A 106 17.42 1.59 2.85
N VAL A 107 17.47 1.70 1.53
CA VAL A 107 16.79 0.77 0.63
C VAL A 107 17.40 -0.64 0.72
N GLU A 108 18.72 -0.76 0.86
CA GLU A 108 19.40 -2.05 1.06
C GLU A 108 18.97 -2.72 2.36
N LEU A 109 18.94 -2.00 3.47
CA LEU A 109 18.45 -2.52 4.77
C LEU A 109 16.99 -3.00 4.66
N CYS A 110 16.18 -2.27 3.93
CA CYS A 110 14.81 -2.66 3.64
C CYS A 110 14.75 -4.02 2.91
N LEU A 111 15.53 -4.18 1.86
CA LEU A 111 15.58 -5.43 1.08
C LEU A 111 16.19 -6.58 1.87
N GLU A 112 17.16 -6.32 2.74
CA GLU A 112 17.74 -7.34 3.63
C GLU A 112 16.71 -7.93 4.61
N GLU A 113 15.78 -7.12 5.15
CA GLU A 113 14.69 -7.63 5.99
C GLU A 113 13.74 -8.53 5.20
N TRP A 114 13.41 -8.15 3.97
CA TRP A 114 12.61 -8.97 3.08
C TRP A 114 13.30 -10.28 2.70
N ASP A 115 14.59 -10.25 2.43
CA ASP A 115 15.38 -11.45 2.09
C ASP A 115 15.39 -12.46 3.25
N LYS A 116 15.53 -11.99 4.50
CA LYS A 116 15.50 -12.84 5.71
C LYS A 116 14.20 -13.63 5.88
N VAL A 117 13.10 -13.13 5.37
CA VAL A 117 11.81 -13.84 5.38
C VAL A 117 11.54 -14.63 4.10
N GLY A 118 12.47 -14.57 3.13
CA GLY A 118 12.40 -15.32 1.88
C GLY A 118 11.46 -14.73 0.83
N HIS A 119 11.17 -13.44 0.90
CA HIS A 119 10.35 -12.72 -0.07
C HIS A 119 11.14 -11.58 -0.72
N LYS A 120 10.87 -11.34 -2.00
CA LYS A 120 11.41 -10.20 -2.73
C LYS A 120 10.25 -9.33 -3.24
N PRO A 121 9.98 -8.18 -2.61
CA PRO A 121 8.94 -7.29 -3.09
C PRO A 121 9.33 -6.72 -4.45
N VAL A 122 8.39 -6.66 -5.37
CA VAL A 122 8.60 -6.09 -6.71
C VAL A 122 8.15 -4.64 -6.79
N GLY A 123 7.35 -4.18 -5.83
CA GLY A 123 6.81 -2.84 -5.75
C GLY A 123 7.37 -2.03 -4.59
N TRP A 124 7.43 -0.72 -4.79
CA TRP A 124 7.84 0.26 -3.80
C TRP A 124 6.85 1.43 -3.72
N ARG A 125 6.59 1.90 -2.51
CA ARG A 125 5.98 3.20 -2.22
C ARG A 125 6.73 3.88 -1.09
N ASN A 126 7.08 5.15 -1.27
CA ASN A 126 7.71 5.92 -0.20
C ASN A 126 6.72 6.18 0.94
N PRO A 127 7.13 6.04 2.19
CA PRO A 127 6.39 6.62 3.32
C PRO A 127 6.10 8.10 3.06
N GLY A 128 4.84 8.51 3.32
CA GLY A 128 4.38 9.88 3.09
C GLY A 128 4.25 10.30 1.63
N TRP A 129 4.38 9.39 0.68
CA TRP A 129 4.21 9.68 -0.75
C TRP A 129 5.24 10.63 -1.37
N LEU A 130 6.14 11.17 -0.57
CA LEU A 130 7.16 12.10 -1.02
C LEU A 130 8.38 11.34 -1.50
N ILE A 131 8.80 11.62 -2.73
CA ILE A 131 10.08 11.14 -3.22
C ILE A 131 11.13 12.24 -3.09
N ASN A 132 12.18 11.94 -2.34
CA ASN A 132 13.40 12.74 -2.40
C ASN A 132 14.14 12.34 -3.68
N PRO A 133 14.55 13.29 -4.55
CA PRO A 133 15.30 12.97 -5.77
C PRO A 133 16.54 12.11 -5.53
N LEU A 134 17.15 12.20 -4.34
CA LEU A 134 18.33 11.39 -3.97
C LEU A 134 18.05 9.90 -3.88
N ILE A 135 16.80 9.50 -3.58
CA ILE A 135 16.42 8.08 -3.46
C ILE A 135 15.80 7.52 -4.74
N LYS A 136 15.42 8.39 -5.65
CA LYS A 136 14.76 7.98 -6.89
C LYS A 136 15.55 6.90 -7.64
N ASP A 137 16.81 7.15 -7.87
CA ASP A 137 17.68 6.22 -8.59
C ASP A 137 17.92 4.94 -7.78
N SER A 138 17.98 5.06 -6.44
CA SER A 138 18.15 3.91 -5.53
C SER A 138 16.97 2.94 -5.55
N VAL A 139 15.76 3.40 -5.82
CA VAL A 139 14.55 2.55 -5.88
C VAL A 139 14.23 2.11 -7.30
N ASP A 140 14.44 2.98 -8.30
CA ASP A 140 14.07 2.70 -9.69
C ASP A 140 14.76 1.45 -10.26
N ASP A 141 16.00 1.18 -9.86
CA ASP A 141 16.75 0.01 -10.33
C ASP A 141 16.48 -1.28 -9.53
N LYS A 142 15.84 -1.17 -8.38
CA LYS A 142 15.65 -2.30 -7.44
C LYS A 142 14.24 -2.87 -7.45
N PHE A 143 13.26 -2.12 -7.94
CA PHE A 143 11.86 -2.50 -7.97
C PHE A 143 11.29 -2.41 -9.39
N ASP A 144 10.35 -3.29 -9.71
CA ASP A 144 9.71 -3.32 -11.02
C ASP A 144 8.78 -2.13 -11.21
N TYR A 145 8.19 -1.62 -10.12
CA TYR A 145 7.39 -0.40 -10.12
C TYR A 145 7.56 0.41 -8.84
N VAL A 146 7.33 1.72 -8.96
CA VAL A 146 7.30 2.67 -7.85
C VAL A 146 5.95 3.38 -7.88
N ALA A 147 5.11 3.13 -6.87
CA ALA A 147 3.76 3.67 -6.77
C ALA A 147 3.76 4.99 -6.01
N LEU A 148 3.91 6.09 -6.72
CA LEU A 148 3.95 7.44 -6.19
C LEU A 148 2.91 8.35 -6.82
N HIS A 149 2.67 9.46 -6.15
CA HIS A 149 1.84 10.57 -6.57
C HIS A 149 2.31 11.32 -7.81
N THR A 150 3.59 11.22 -8.15
CA THR A 150 4.29 12.11 -9.05
C THR A 150 4.73 11.40 -10.34
N GLU A 151 5.15 12.18 -11.31
CA GLU A 151 5.60 11.78 -12.64
C GLU A 151 6.82 10.83 -12.65
N HIS A 152 7.35 10.45 -11.49
CA HIS A 152 8.61 9.73 -11.36
C HIS A 152 8.46 8.21 -11.18
N ASN A 153 7.27 7.69 -11.30
CA ASN A 153 7.09 6.25 -11.25
C ASN A 153 7.24 5.63 -12.64
N ARG A 154 7.49 4.35 -12.72
CA ARG A 154 7.67 3.61 -13.97
C ARG A 154 6.35 3.40 -14.72
N GLY A 155 5.63 4.47 -14.99
CA GLY A 155 4.37 4.45 -15.73
C GLY A 155 3.12 4.31 -14.87
N LEU A 156 3.24 4.15 -13.56
CA LEU A 156 2.11 4.22 -12.64
C LEU A 156 1.90 5.66 -12.21
N ASN A 157 0.99 6.36 -12.83
CA ASN A 157 0.61 7.70 -12.42
C ASN A 157 -0.51 7.61 -11.37
N TRP A 158 -0.20 7.99 -10.16
CA TRP A 158 -1.03 7.77 -8.99
C TRP A 158 -1.71 9.04 -8.55
N SER A 159 -3.00 9.01 -8.38
CA SER A 159 -3.72 10.15 -7.81
C SER A 159 -3.76 10.08 -6.29
N SER A 160 -3.61 11.24 -5.65
CA SER A 160 -3.64 11.39 -4.20
C SER A 160 -5.01 11.27 -3.55
N LYS A 161 -6.04 11.07 -4.32
CA LYS A 161 -7.34 10.87 -3.70
C LYS A 161 -7.35 9.55 -2.97
N MET A 162 -7.57 9.62 -1.70
CA MET A 162 -7.86 8.46 -0.88
C MET A 162 -9.30 8.04 -1.08
N LEU A 163 -9.56 6.75 -1.07
CA LEU A 163 -10.91 6.23 -1.15
C LEU A 163 -11.69 6.48 0.13
N PHE A 164 -11.00 6.56 1.25
CA PHE A 164 -11.56 6.65 2.58
C PHE A 164 -11.16 7.98 3.22
N GLY A 165 -11.90 9.00 3.00
CA GLY A 165 -11.70 10.32 3.57
C GLY A 165 -13.01 11.00 3.89
N HIS A 166 -12.97 12.13 4.56
CA HIS A 166 -14.14 12.91 4.93
C HIS A 166 -15.08 13.30 3.77
N ASP A 167 -14.54 13.33 2.56
CA ASP A 167 -15.21 13.95 1.42
C ASP A 167 -15.80 12.96 0.41
N GLY A 168 -16.22 11.77 0.85
CA GLY A 168 -17.10 11.10 -0.05
C GLY A 168 -16.62 9.83 -0.74
N ILE A 169 -16.43 8.83 0.06
CA ILE A 169 -16.45 7.43 -0.40
C ILE A 169 -17.79 7.09 -1.09
N ASN A 170 -18.84 7.82 -0.78
CA ASN A 170 -20.17 7.66 -1.37
C ASN A 170 -20.35 8.42 -2.69
N GLU A 171 -19.35 9.16 -3.13
CA GLU A 171 -19.42 9.95 -4.35
C GLU A 171 -18.57 9.32 -5.44
N THR A 172 -19.19 8.87 -6.48
CA THR A 172 -18.53 8.33 -7.67
C THR A 172 -17.53 9.28 -8.32
N ASP A 173 -17.67 10.57 -8.04
CA ASP A 173 -16.75 11.62 -8.48
C ASP A 173 -15.38 11.58 -7.79
N SER A 174 -15.27 10.86 -6.66
CA SER A 174 -13.99 10.66 -5.96
C SER A 174 -13.15 9.51 -6.48
N ILE A 175 -13.65 8.75 -7.45
CA ILE A 175 -12.93 7.64 -8.07
C ILE A 175 -11.79 8.18 -8.93
N ASN A 176 -10.59 7.77 -8.61
CA ASN A 176 -9.42 8.11 -9.40
C ASN A 176 -9.33 7.23 -10.65
N ILE A 177 -9.36 7.86 -11.79
CA ILE A 177 -9.11 7.20 -13.07
C ILE A 177 -7.65 7.45 -13.42
N TRP A 178 -6.83 6.41 -13.35
CA TRP A 178 -5.42 6.50 -13.75
C TRP A 178 -5.27 6.66 -15.26
N ASN A 179 -6.03 5.90 -15.98
CA ASN A 179 -6.21 6.03 -17.44
C ASN A 179 -7.65 5.67 -17.78
N ASP A 180 -7.99 5.70 -19.03
CA ASP A 180 -9.36 5.40 -19.47
C ASP A 180 -9.90 4.02 -19.04
N ASN A 181 -9.03 3.11 -18.55
CA ASN A 181 -9.39 1.72 -18.27
C ASN A 181 -9.02 1.24 -16.87
N THR A 182 -8.42 2.08 -16.00
CA THR A 182 -7.95 1.66 -14.69
C THR A 182 -8.42 2.61 -13.59
N PHE A 183 -9.07 2.07 -12.56
CA PHE A 183 -9.41 2.77 -11.33
C PHE A 183 -8.43 2.36 -10.24
N MET A 184 -7.86 3.33 -9.56
CA MET A 184 -6.90 3.12 -8.49
C MET A 184 -7.42 3.67 -7.17
N PHE A 185 -7.50 2.80 -6.18
CA PHE A 185 -7.91 3.12 -4.81
C PHE A 185 -6.73 2.99 -3.86
N GLN A 186 -6.68 3.88 -2.87
CA GLN A 186 -5.66 3.86 -1.83
C GLN A 186 -6.26 4.18 -0.46
N SER A 187 -5.77 3.48 0.57
CA SER A 187 -6.12 3.71 1.96
C SER A 187 -4.94 3.31 2.87
N HIS A 188 -5.12 3.42 4.19
CA HIS A 188 -4.21 2.92 5.22
C HIS A 188 -4.86 1.77 6.00
N ILE A 189 -4.06 0.89 6.60
CA ILE A 189 -4.62 -0.26 7.33
C ILE A 189 -5.36 0.17 8.60
N ALA A 190 -4.74 1.01 9.37
CA ALA A 190 -5.31 1.59 10.59
C ALA A 190 -4.57 2.88 10.99
N GLY A 191 -5.16 3.63 11.91
CA GLY A 191 -4.54 4.79 12.51
C GLY A 191 -5.57 5.65 13.22
N ASP A 192 -5.41 5.89 14.49
CA ASP A 192 -6.28 6.77 15.28
C ASP A 192 -6.23 8.23 14.81
N TRP A 193 -5.26 8.53 13.97
CA TRP A 193 -4.93 9.86 13.47
C TRP A 193 -5.40 10.11 12.03
N ASN A 194 -5.99 9.09 11.39
CA ASN A 194 -6.32 9.18 9.97
C ASN A 194 -7.69 8.56 9.67
N ASP A 195 -8.64 9.39 9.25
CA ASP A 195 -9.98 8.96 8.86
C ASP A 195 -9.98 8.06 7.60
N ASN A 196 -8.83 7.90 6.96
CA ASN A 196 -8.62 7.03 5.80
C ASN A 196 -8.22 5.59 6.16
N CYS A 197 -8.48 5.17 7.39
CA CYS A 197 -8.14 3.83 7.83
C CYS A 197 -9.16 2.79 7.38
N TRP A 198 -8.72 1.53 7.30
CA TRP A 198 -9.56 0.40 6.94
C TRP A 198 -10.41 -0.06 8.13
N THR A 199 -11.44 0.74 8.46
CA THR A 199 -12.40 0.47 9.52
C THR A 199 -13.65 -0.22 8.97
N LYS A 200 -14.53 -0.70 9.86
CA LYS A 200 -15.84 -1.23 9.47
C LYS A 200 -16.68 -0.25 8.67
N GLU A 201 -16.71 1.01 9.09
CA GLU A 201 -17.47 2.05 8.40
C GLU A 201 -16.90 2.29 6.99
N ASN A 202 -15.60 2.44 6.87
CA ASN A 202 -14.93 2.62 5.61
C ASN A 202 -15.07 1.41 4.70
N TYR A 203 -15.02 0.19 5.25
CA TYR A 203 -15.33 -1.02 4.49
C TYR A 203 -16.76 -0.98 3.91
N LEU A 204 -17.76 -0.59 4.69
CA LEU A 204 -19.14 -0.52 4.20
C LEU A 204 -19.31 0.52 3.08
N ASN A 205 -18.64 1.66 3.21
CA ASN A 205 -18.63 2.68 2.16
C ASN A 205 -17.90 2.16 0.90
N PHE A 206 -16.74 1.54 1.06
CA PHE A 206 -16.02 0.90 -0.04
C PHE A 206 -16.89 -0.14 -0.76
N ARG A 207 -17.59 -0.98 -0.01
CA ARG A 207 -18.52 -1.98 -0.56
C ARG A 207 -19.55 -1.34 -1.48
N ASN A 208 -20.17 -0.24 -1.06
CA ASN A 208 -21.14 0.49 -1.88
C ASN A 208 -20.52 1.01 -3.19
N VAL A 209 -19.28 1.51 -3.13
CA VAL A 209 -18.56 1.96 -4.33
C VAL A 209 -18.28 0.78 -5.27
N ILE A 210 -17.84 -0.35 -4.74
CA ILE A 210 -17.58 -1.54 -5.58
C ILE A 210 -18.86 -2.09 -6.20
N GLU A 211 -19.98 -2.16 -5.45
CA GLU A 211 -21.29 -2.55 -5.99
C GLU A 211 -21.73 -1.63 -7.13
N TYR A 212 -21.55 -0.31 -6.97
CA TYR A 212 -21.82 0.64 -8.04
C TYR A 212 -20.94 0.39 -9.26
N LEU A 213 -19.63 0.24 -9.09
CA LEU A 213 -18.70 0.00 -10.19
C LEU A 213 -19.04 -1.30 -10.94
N LEU A 214 -19.39 -2.36 -10.21
CA LEU A 214 -19.81 -3.63 -10.81
C LEU A 214 -21.14 -3.52 -11.60
N SER A 215 -22.01 -2.56 -11.25
CA SER A 215 -23.24 -2.30 -12.02
C SER A 215 -22.97 -1.58 -13.33
N GLU A 216 -21.93 -0.76 -13.42
CA GLU A 216 -21.64 0.09 -14.59
C GLU A 216 -20.56 -0.50 -15.52
N TYR A 217 -19.65 -1.32 -14.97
CA TYR A 217 -18.43 -1.78 -15.66
C TYR A 217 -18.26 -3.30 -15.57
N ASP A 218 -17.55 -3.85 -16.55
CA ASP A 218 -16.98 -5.21 -16.50
C ASP A 218 -15.61 -5.13 -15.80
N ILE A 219 -15.57 -5.45 -14.50
CA ILE A 219 -14.40 -5.21 -13.63
C ILE A 219 -13.48 -6.42 -13.58
N SER A 220 -12.18 -6.15 -13.67
CA SER A 220 -11.10 -7.07 -13.35
C SER A 220 -10.25 -6.50 -12.21
N PHE A 221 -10.32 -7.11 -11.03
CA PHE A 221 -9.44 -6.71 -9.92
C PHE A 221 -8.01 -7.21 -10.14
N LYS A 222 -7.04 -6.31 -9.89
CA LYS A 222 -5.62 -6.53 -10.09
C LYS A 222 -4.85 -6.06 -8.87
N THR A 223 -3.75 -6.73 -8.54
CA THR A 223 -2.69 -6.11 -7.74
C THR A 223 -1.86 -5.19 -8.64
N LEU A 224 -1.05 -4.31 -8.05
CA LEU A 224 -0.24 -3.38 -8.85
C LEU A 224 0.79 -4.09 -9.73
N LYS A 225 1.35 -5.22 -9.29
CA LYS A 225 2.28 -6.02 -10.12
C LYS A 225 1.62 -6.69 -11.32
N GLU A 226 0.30 -6.78 -11.35
CA GLU A 226 -0.46 -7.38 -12.45
C GLU A 226 -0.88 -6.37 -13.53
N LEU A 227 -0.63 -5.06 -13.30
CA LEU A 227 -0.79 -4.01 -14.30
C LEU A 227 0.39 -3.98 -15.28
#